data_19331911546272476af15ed638fb8212
#
_entry.id   19331911546272476af15ed638fb8212
#
_cell.length_a   1.000
_cell.length_b   1.000
_cell.length_c   1.000
_cell.angle_alpha   90.00
_cell.angle_beta   90.00
_cell.angle_gamma   90.00
#
_symmetry.space_group_name_H-M   'P 1'
#
loop_
_entity.id
_entity.type
_entity.pdbx_description
1 polymer ?
#
loop_
_entity_poly.entity_id
_entity_poly.type
_entity_poly.pdbx_seq_one_letter_code
_entity_poly.pdbx_strand_id
1 'polypeptide(L)'
;MPLNNVSGSAKAGNTYDAIVIGSGISGGWAAKELTGRGLKTIMLERGRNFEHIKDYKTAAKDPWDFEHRGSVTQEQRKVRPVISRNWGAQEPIMDYWVNEQEAPYHEVKPFNWWRSYQLGGRSILWGRQSYRWSDFDFEANAKDGWAIDWPIRYKDLAPWYDHVEKFAGISGSLEGLPQLPDGHFLPPMDMNWVERDVAARIKKNYNDTRHMIIGRAANLTAAIPGRTQCQFRNRCWEGCPFGGYFSTQSSTLPAALATGNLTVRPYSIVTRILYDKDTQKAKGVEVLDAETNKTYEYYAKVVFVNASALNSAWVLMNSATDIWPGGLGSSSGELGHNIMDHHYNLGASGTVEGFEDKYYYGRRANGIYVVRFANLFGDKRDYLRGFGYQGAASRTGWSREIAEMNIGAQYKDAITEPGDWQIGIGGFGELLPYHDNKITLDKTRKDKWGLPILSMDAVIRENEKKMRVDIVKEAKAMLESAGVKNIETHDRGHNIGDGIHEMGTARMGRDRKTSVLNEHNQVWDAKNVFVTDGAAMTSSACQNPSLTYMALTARAANFAADELKKGNI
;
A
#
# COMPACT_ATOMS: atom_id res chain seq x y z
N MET A 1 -19.48 1.65 18.60
CA MET A 1 -19.61 2.85 19.47
C MET A 1 -19.73 4.04 18.56
N PRO A 2 -20.63 5.01 18.83
CA PRO A 2 -20.72 6.20 18.00
C PRO A 2 -19.40 6.96 18.08
N LEU A 3 -18.86 7.36 16.94
CA LEU A 3 -17.72 8.26 16.85
C LEU A 3 -18.15 9.60 17.44
N ASN A 4 -17.55 10.01 18.56
CA ASN A 4 -17.83 11.32 19.14
C ASN A 4 -17.23 12.40 18.23
N ASN A 5 -18.08 13.02 17.42
CA ASN A 5 -17.74 14.23 16.70
C ASN A 5 -17.64 15.39 17.70
N VAL A 6 -16.44 15.75 18.08
CA VAL A 6 -16.22 16.99 18.82
C VAL A 6 -16.20 18.14 17.82
N SER A 7 -17.35 18.73 17.56
CA SER A 7 -17.44 20.03 16.92
C SER A 7 -17.33 21.09 18.02
N GLY A 8 -16.23 21.79 18.08
CA GLY A 8 -16.08 22.86 19.05
C GLY A 8 -15.04 23.89 18.65
N SER A 9 -15.41 25.15 18.67
CA SER A 9 -14.57 26.31 18.35
C SER A 9 -13.72 26.81 19.54
N ALA A 10 -13.73 26.13 20.69
CA ALA A 10 -13.00 26.56 21.87
C ALA A 10 -11.56 26.00 21.89
N LYS A 11 -10.56 26.88 22.03
CA LYS A 11 -9.12 26.53 22.09
C LYS A 11 -8.80 25.37 23.05
N ALA A 12 -9.45 25.30 24.19
CA ALA A 12 -9.26 24.24 25.20
C ALA A 12 -9.73 22.84 24.71
N GLY A 13 -10.74 22.78 23.84
CA GLY A 13 -11.24 21.52 23.24
C GLY A 13 -10.41 20.99 22.08
N ASN A 14 -9.50 21.82 21.52
CA ASN A 14 -8.73 21.52 20.32
C ASN A 14 -7.26 21.21 20.61
N THR A 15 -6.89 20.91 21.87
CA THR A 15 -5.52 20.59 22.27
C THR A 15 -5.37 19.12 22.64
N TYR A 16 -4.36 18.49 22.06
CA TYR A 16 -4.04 17.08 22.20
C TYR A 16 -2.55 16.88 22.51
N ASP A 17 -2.14 15.68 22.85
CA ASP A 17 -0.71 15.35 22.91
C ASP A 17 -0.18 15.04 21.51
N ALA A 18 -1.00 14.42 20.67
CA ALA A 18 -0.62 14.06 19.30
C ALA A 18 -1.74 14.31 18.29
N ILE A 19 -1.34 14.69 17.07
CA ILE A 19 -2.20 14.74 15.88
C ILE A 19 -1.72 13.69 14.89
N VAL A 20 -2.64 12.90 14.34
CA VAL A 20 -2.40 11.96 13.24
C VAL A 20 -3.18 12.44 12.02
N ILE A 21 -2.47 12.77 10.93
CA ILE A 21 -3.04 13.24 9.67
C ILE A 21 -3.18 12.05 8.73
N GLY A 22 -4.42 11.67 8.40
CA GLY A 22 -4.76 10.48 7.62
C GLY A 22 -5.01 9.26 8.48
N SER A 23 -5.92 8.42 8.03
CA SER A 23 -6.41 7.25 8.75
C SER A 23 -6.09 5.92 8.05
N GLY A 24 -5.28 5.96 7.01
CA GLY A 24 -4.84 4.77 6.26
C GLY A 24 -4.01 3.81 7.11
N ILE A 25 -3.30 2.90 6.45
CA ILE A 25 -2.51 1.87 7.12
C ILE A 25 -1.53 2.46 8.15
N SER A 26 -0.75 3.46 7.77
CA SER A 26 0.24 4.11 8.66
C SER A 26 -0.43 4.95 9.74
N GLY A 27 -1.45 5.77 9.38
CA GLY A 27 -2.16 6.59 10.37
C GLY A 27 -2.89 5.77 11.42
N GLY A 28 -3.49 4.64 11.03
CA GLY A 28 -4.09 3.68 11.96
C GLY A 28 -3.08 3.12 12.96
N TRP A 29 -1.87 2.78 12.49
CA TRP A 29 -0.78 2.34 13.37
C TRP A 29 -0.29 3.45 14.29
N ALA A 30 -0.06 4.66 13.78
CA ALA A 30 0.34 5.80 14.61
C ALA A 30 -0.68 6.05 15.75
N ALA A 31 -1.97 6.09 15.42
CA ALA A 31 -3.01 6.27 16.41
C ALA A 31 -3.02 5.16 17.46
N LYS A 32 -2.92 3.89 17.03
CA LYS A 32 -2.89 2.74 17.95
C LYS A 32 -1.70 2.82 18.92
N GLU A 33 -0.51 3.09 18.42
CA GLU A 33 0.70 3.13 19.26
C GLU A 33 0.66 4.33 20.22
N LEU A 34 0.34 5.54 19.74
CA LEU A 34 0.31 6.75 20.55
C LEU A 34 -0.75 6.68 21.65
N THR A 35 -1.97 6.23 21.33
CA THR A 35 -3.05 6.07 22.31
C THR A 35 -2.76 4.96 23.31
N GLY A 36 -2.14 3.85 22.84
CA GLY A 36 -1.67 2.76 23.71
C GLY A 36 -0.56 3.19 24.70
N ARG A 37 0.18 4.24 24.36
CA ARG A 37 1.16 4.91 25.25
C ARG A 37 0.52 5.98 26.15
N GLY A 38 -0.81 6.10 26.15
CA GLY A 38 -1.58 7.04 26.98
C GLY A 38 -1.68 8.46 26.43
N LEU A 39 -1.23 8.72 25.20
CA LEU A 39 -1.29 10.06 24.61
C LEU A 39 -2.70 10.38 24.09
N LYS A 40 -3.27 11.52 24.52
CA LYS A 40 -4.52 12.04 23.99
C LYS A 40 -4.30 12.44 22.52
N THR A 41 -4.88 11.67 21.60
CA THR A 41 -4.59 11.75 20.16
C THR A 41 -5.84 12.12 19.37
N ILE A 42 -5.72 13.03 18.40
CA ILE A 42 -6.74 13.24 17.38
C ILE A 42 -6.26 12.69 16.03
N MET A 43 -7.13 11.92 15.37
CA MET A 43 -6.95 11.46 13.99
C MET A 43 -7.85 12.28 13.06
N LEU A 44 -7.24 12.94 12.09
CA LEU A 44 -7.88 13.80 11.11
C LEU A 44 -7.89 13.11 9.75
N GLU A 45 -9.09 12.78 9.25
CA GLU A 45 -9.28 12.14 7.95
C GLU A 45 -10.02 13.08 6.99
N ARG A 46 -9.43 13.32 5.81
CA ARG A 46 -10.04 14.23 4.82
C ARG A 46 -11.34 13.69 4.22
N GLY A 47 -11.45 12.36 4.15
CA GLY A 47 -12.58 11.69 3.54
C GLY A 47 -13.75 11.47 4.49
N ARG A 48 -14.77 10.82 3.95
CA ARG A 48 -16.01 10.52 4.68
C ARG A 48 -15.79 9.58 5.85
N ASN A 49 -16.72 9.60 6.80
CA ASN A 49 -16.84 8.52 7.77
C ASN A 49 -17.12 7.19 7.04
N PHE A 50 -16.46 6.12 7.50
CA PHE A 50 -16.63 4.79 6.94
C PHE A 50 -16.54 3.76 8.06
N GLU A 51 -17.68 3.13 8.36
CA GLU A 51 -17.82 2.23 9.50
C GLU A 51 -17.65 0.77 9.08
N HIS A 52 -16.87 0.03 9.86
CA HIS A 52 -16.68 -1.40 9.68
C HIS A 52 -18.03 -2.14 9.61
N ILE A 53 -18.18 -3.06 8.66
CA ILE A 53 -19.39 -3.83 8.36
C ILE A 53 -20.50 -2.96 7.76
N LYS A 54 -20.90 -1.89 8.41
CA LYS A 54 -22.05 -1.06 8.04
C LYS A 54 -21.94 -0.49 6.61
N ASP A 55 -20.74 -0.04 6.24
CA ASP A 55 -20.49 0.57 4.93
C ASP A 55 -19.98 -0.42 3.87
N TYR A 56 -19.92 -1.70 4.17
CA TYR A 56 -19.61 -2.77 3.21
C TYR A 56 -20.85 -3.20 2.44
N LYS A 57 -21.42 -2.29 1.66
CA LYS A 57 -22.75 -2.42 1.03
C LYS A 57 -22.90 -3.62 0.10
N THR A 58 -21.81 -4.10 -0.47
CA THR A 58 -21.79 -5.19 -1.45
C THR A 58 -21.23 -6.49 -0.89
N ALA A 59 -20.60 -6.47 0.28
CA ALA A 59 -19.91 -7.63 0.84
C ALA A 59 -20.79 -8.87 1.07
N ALA A 60 -22.10 -8.70 1.20
CA ALA A 60 -23.08 -9.79 1.35
C ALA A 60 -23.95 -10.03 0.11
N LYS A 61 -23.74 -9.27 -0.99
CA LYS A 61 -24.48 -9.41 -2.24
C LYS A 61 -23.78 -10.38 -3.18
N ASP A 62 -24.55 -11.14 -3.92
CA ASP A 62 -24.03 -11.93 -5.03
C ASP A 62 -23.92 -11.07 -6.30
N PRO A 63 -23.08 -11.46 -7.29
CA PRO A 63 -22.87 -10.65 -8.50
C PRO A 63 -24.17 -10.33 -9.28
N TRP A 64 -25.16 -11.22 -9.22
CA TRP A 64 -26.48 -11.01 -9.85
C TRP A 64 -27.39 -10.06 -9.06
N ASP A 65 -27.06 -9.74 -7.80
CA ASP A 65 -27.78 -8.78 -6.96
C ASP A 65 -27.22 -7.36 -7.06
N PHE A 66 -26.14 -7.18 -7.82
CA PHE A 66 -25.61 -5.86 -8.08
C PHE A 66 -26.55 -5.08 -9.00
N GLU A 67 -26.68 -3.78 -8.75
CA GLU A 67 -27.59 -2.89 -9.47
C GLU A 67 -27.35 -2.92 -10.99
N HIS A 68 -26.07 -2.99 -11.38
CA HIS A 68 -25.65 -2.99 -12.79
C HIS A 68 -25.00 -4.31 -13.21
N ARG A 69 -25.26 -5.41 -12.48
CA ARG A 69 -24.74 -6.76 -12.79
C ARG A 69 -23.21 -6.84 -12.93
N GLY A 70 -22.49 -6.05 -12.14
CA GLY A 70 -21.04 -5.94 -12.18
C GLY A 70 -20.49 -4.91 -13.17
N SER A 71 -21.34 -4.28 -13.97
CA SER A 71 -20.94 -3.27 -14.95
C SER A 71 -20.76 -1.91 -14.27
N VAL A 72 -19.74 -1.17 -14.67
CA VAL A 72 -19.51 0.23 -14.25
C VAL A 72 -20.25 1.16 -15.21
N THR A 73 -21.09 2.05 -14.67
CA THR A 73 -21.88 2.98 -15.48
C THR A 73 -21.03 4.08 -16.11
N GLN A 74 -21.58 4.76 -17.13
CA GLN A 74 -20.89 5.89 -17.75
C GLN A 74 -20.71 7.06 -16.76
N GLU A 75 -21.70 7.32 -15.91
CA GLU A 75 -21.63 8.32 -14.84
C GLU A 75 -20.50 8.02 -13.85
N GLN A 76 -20.40 6.78 -13.41
CA GLN A 76 -19.30 6.34 -12.54
C GLN A 76 -17.93 6.51 -13.20
N ARG A 77 -17.83 6.16 -14.50
CA ARG A 77 -16.60 6.34 -15.29
C ARG A 77 -16.23 7.83 -15.48
N LYS A 78 -17.22 8.67 -15.72
CA LYS A 78 -17.03 10.11 -15.93
C LYS A 78 -16.42 10.79 -14.70
N VAL A 79 -16.82 10.41 -13.50
CA VAL A 79 -16.31 11.02 -12.25
C VAL A 79 -15.03 10.35 -11.74
N ARG A 80 -14.63 9.20 -12.31
CA ARG A 80 -13.42 8.43 -11.93
C ARG A 80 -12.64 7.95 -13.16
N PRO A 81 -12.16 8.88 -14.01
CA PRO A 81 -11.54 8.52 -15.30
C PRO A 81 -10.25 7.69 -15.14
N VAL A 82 -9.43 7.93 -14.12
CA VAL A 82 -8.20 7.16 -13.87
C VAL A 82 -8.52 5.74 -13.43
N ILE A 83 -9.40 5.57 -12.45
CA ILE A 83 -9.84 4.24 -11.99
C ILE A 83 -10.52 3.48 -13.12
N SER A 84 -11.31 4.15 -13.95
CA SER A 84 -12.10 3.53 -15.03
C SER A 84 -11.27 2.90 -16.17
N ARG A 85 -10.01 3.27 -16.29
CA ARG A 85 -9.07 2.66 -17.26
C ARG A 85 -8.24 1.52 -16.62
N ASN A 86 -8.52 1.17 -15.38
CA ASN A 86 -7.75 0.21 -14.61
C ASN A 86 -8.62 -0.92 -14.03
N TRP A 87 -8.00 -1.98 -13.52
CA TRP A 87 -8.69 -3.14 -12.93
C TRP A 87 -9.56 -2.83 -11.71
N GLY A 88 -9.33 -1.69 -11.04
CA GLY A 88 -10.15 -1.19 -9.93
C GLY A 88 -11.55 -0.71 -10.34
N ALA A 89 -11.85 -0.63 -11.64
CA ALA A 89 -13.16 -0.27 -12.17
C ALA A 89 -14.14 -1.44 -12.05
N GLN A 90 -14.61 -1.71 -10.84
CA GLN A 90 -15.57 -2.77 -10.53
C GLN A 90 -16.74 -2.15 -9.77
N GLU A 91 -17.98 -2.42 -10.22
CA GLU A 91 -19.20 -1.88 -9.61
C GLU A 91 -19.20 -1.96 -8.07
N PRO A 92 -18.90 -3.12 -7.44
CA PRO A 92 -19.04 -3.27 -5.99
C PRO A 92 -18.10 -2.37 -5.16
N ILE A 93 -17.08 -1.80 -5.77
CA ILE A 93 -16.07 -0.99 -5.06
C ILE A 93 -15.88 0.42 -5.65
N MET A 94 -16.64 0.78 -6.68
CA MET A 94 -16.50 2.10 -7.31
C MET A 94 -16.63 3.25 -6.31
N ASP A 95 -17.54 3.15 -5.35
CA ASP A 95 -17.76 4.18 -4.34
C ASP A 95 -16.67 4.27 -3.26
N TYR A 96 -15.72 3.34 -3.26
CA TYR A 96 -14.55 3.42 -2.37
C TYR A 96 -13.44 4.30 -2.95
N TRP A 97 -13.47 4.53 -4.26
CA TRP A 97 -12.53 5.42 -4.95
C TRP A 97 -12.98 6.86 -4.91
N VAL A 98 -12.01 7.77 -4.87
CA VAL A 98 -12.25 9.20 -4.84
C VAL A 98 -13.04 9.67 -6.07
N ASN A 99 -13.86 10.69 -5.91
CA ASN A 99 -14.38 11.46 -7.01
C ASN A 99 -13.24 12.35 -7.58
N GLU A 100 -12.70 11.98 -8.73
CA GLU A 100 -11.53 12.63 -9.32
C GLU A 100 -11.86 14.01 -9.89
N GLN A 101 -13.12 14.33 -10.16
CA GLN A 101 -13.54 15.67 -10.54
C GLN A 101 -13.52 16.64 -9.34
N GLU A 102 -13.81 16.14 -8.14
CA GLU A 102 -13.75 16.95 -6.91
C GLU A 102 -12.32 17.14 -6.40
N ALA A 103 -11.49 16.14 -6.59
CA ALA A 103 -10.09 16.11 -6.15
C ALA A 103 -9.17 15.75 -7.34
N PRO A 104 -9.04 16.62 -8.34
CA PRO A 104 -8.19 16.38 -9.50
C PRO A 104 -6.70 16.45 -9.15
N TYR A 105 -5.87 16.01 -10.09
CA TYR A 105 -4.44 16.29 -10.15
C TYR A 105 -4.04 16.54 -11.60
N HIS A 106 -2.84 17.05 -11.82
CA HIS A 106 -2.33 17.35 -13.16
C HIS A 106 -1.24 16.36 -13.56
N GLU A 107 -1.45 15.68 -14.67
CA GLU A 107 -0.47 14.78 -15.28
C GLU A 107 0.44 15.61 -16.21
N VAL A 108 1.67 15.94 -15.74
CA VAL A 108 2.74 16.45 -16.63
C VAL A 108 3.24 15.28 -17.48
N LYS A 109 3.33 14.10 -16.89
CA LYS A 109 3.52 12.80 -17.53
C LYS A 109 2.39 11.88 -17.09
N PRO A 110 2.03 10.86 -17.90
CA PRO A 110 0.99 9.91 -17.52
C PRO A 110 1.22 9.31 -16.14
N PHE A 111 0.23 9.42 -15.28
CA PHE A 111 0.29 8.96 -13.89
C PHE A 111 -1.06 8.39 -13.47
N ASN A 112 -1.09 7.20 -12.88
CA ASN A 112 -2.32 6.57 -12.42
C ASN A 112 -2.43 6.62 -10.90
N TRP A 113 -2.95 7.70 -10.35
CA TRP A 113 -3.04 7.87 -8.92
C TRP A 113 -4.33 7.32 -8.32
N TRP A 114 -4.24 6.17 -7.65
CA TRP A 114 -5.36 5.48 -7.01
C TRP A 114 -5.58 5.99 -5.60
N ARG A 115 -6.72 6.62 -5.34
CA ARG A 115 -7.03 7.28 -4.07
C ARG A 115 -8.36 6.83 -3.50
N SER A 116 -8.39 6.70 -2.16
CA SER A 116 -9.60 6.38 -1.40
C SER A 116 -9.69 7.34 -0.23
N TYR A 117 -10.59 8.34 -0.32
CA TYR A 117 -10.82 9.35 0.71
C TYR A 117 -11.99 8.95 1.59
N GLN A 118 -11.68 8.15 2.59
CA GLN A 118 -12.58 7.66 3.61
C GLN A 118 -11.79 7.21 4.83
N LEU A 119 -12.45 7.14 5.98
CA LEU A 119 -11.82 6.61 7.19
C LEU A 119 -11.25 5.20 6.91
N GLY A 120 -9.97 5.01 7.18
CA GLY A 120 -9.18 3.81 6.85
C GLY A 120 -8.52 3.82 5.48
N GLY A 121 -8.84 4.78 4.61
CA GLY A 121 -8.21 4.93 3.30
C GLY A 121 -8.16 3.64 2.49
N ARG A 122 -7.04 3.43 1.79
CA ARG A 122 -6.81 2.22 0.97
C ARG A 122 -6.59 0.93 1.79
N SER A 123 -6.57 0.96 3.13
CA SER A 123 -6.41 -0.26 3.94
C SER A 123 -7.55 -1.28 3.75
N ILE A 124 -8.70 -0.86 3.22
CA ILE A 124 -9.80 -1.74 2.84
C ILE A 124 -9.51 -2.45 1.51
N LEU A 125 -8.82 -1.76 0.60
CA LEU A 125 -8.62 -2.12 -0.80
C LEU A 125 -7.23 -2.70 -1.12
N TRP A 126 -6.33 -2.84 -0.17
CA TRP A 126 -4.97 -3.32 -0.43
C TRP A 126 -4.88 -4.82 -0.70
N GLY A 127 -3.79 -5.26 -1.35
CA GLY A 127 -3.58 -6.65 -1.71
C GLY A 127 -3.26 -7.59 -0.54
N ARG A 128 -3.05 -7.09 0.66
CA ARG A 128 -2.68 -7.81 1.90
C ARG A 128 -1.33 -8.53 1.84
N GLN A 129 -0.58 -8.41 0.76
CA GLN A 129 0.75 -9.00 0.63
C GLN A 129 1.71 -8.38 1.66
N SER A 130 2.40 -9.23 2.41
CA SER A 130 3.14 -8.81 3.60
C SER A 130 4.50 -9.49 3.66
N TYR A 131 5.52 -8.84 3.13
CA TYR A 131 6.87 -9.34 3.05
C TYR A 131 7.82 -8.41 3.80
N ARG A 132 8.75 -8.98 4.60
CA ARG A 132 9.83 -8.23 5.19
C ARG A 132 10.84 -7.84 4.13
N TRP A 133 11.36 -6.64 4.22
CA TRP A 133 12.55 -6.24 3.52
C TRP A 133 13.78 -6.76 4.25
N SER A 134 14.85 -7.02 3.52
CA SER A 134 16.14 -7.50 4.03
C SER A 134 17.23 -6.44 3.89
N ASP A 135 18.44 -6.72 4.36
CA ASP A 135 19.58 -5.84 4.10
C ASP A 135 19.98 -5.80 2.62
N PHE A 136 19.57 -6.78 1.78
CA PHE A 136 19.68 -6.64 0.32
C PHE A 136 18.88 -5.44 -0.21
N ASP A 137 17.83 -5.03 0.50
CA ASP A 137 16.97 -3.91 0.14
C ASP A 137 17.43 -2.61 0.83
N PHE A 138 17.75 -2.67 2.14
CA PHE A 138 18.20 -1.50 2.90
C PHE A 138 19.62 -1.01 2.52
N GLU A 139 20.48 -1.86 1.99
CA GLU A 139 21.81 -1.51 1.53
C GLU A 139 21.91 -1.29 0.02
N ALA A 140 20.80 -1.49 -0.70
CA ALA A 140 20.82 -1.51 -2.15
C ALA A 140 21.35 -0.21 -2.77
N ASN A 141 20.91 0.95 -2.27
CA ASN A 141 21.41 2.26 -2.75
C ASN A 141 22.92 2.40 -2.56
N ALA A 142 23.44 2.02 -1.39
CA ALA A 142 24.87 2.11 -1.09
C ALA A 142 25.68 1.13 -1.95
N LYS A 143 25.21 -0.10 -2.14
CA LYS A 143 25.88 -1.13 -2.94
C LYS A 143 25.94 -0.79 -4.43
N ASP A 144 24.86 -0.23 -4.95
CA ASP A 144 24.75 0.13 -6.36
C ASP A 144 25.36 1.50 -6.68
N GLY A 145 25.68 2.29 -5.64
CA GLY A 145 26.14 3.68 -5.80
C GLY A 145 25.06 4.60 -6.39
N TRP A 146 23.78 4.25 -6.19
CA TRP A 146 22.63 4.99 -6.72
C TRP A 146 21.83 5.65 -5.60
N ALA A 147 21.64 6.97 -5.69
CA ALA A 147 20.95 7.79 -4.69
C ALA A 147 21.66 7.78 -3.30
N ILE A 148 20.91 7.95 -2.21
CA ILE A 148 21.47 8.00 -0.85
C ILE A 148 21.23 6.68 -0.12
N ASP A 149 22.13 6.35 0.82
CA ASP A 149 21.98 5.17 1.67
C ASP A 149 20.82 5.34 2.66
N TRP A 150 20.14 4.24 2.98
CA TRP A 150 19.18 4.20 4.06
C TRP A 150 19.87 4.52 5.41
N PRO A 151 19.22 5.32 6.30
CA PRO A 151 19.78 5.59 7.63
C PRO A 151 19.65 4.41 8.59
N ILE A 152 18.87 3.39 8.24
CA ILE A 152 18.57 2.18 9.04
C ILE A 152 18.94 0.91 8.27
N ARG A 153 18.95 -0.24 8.99
CA ARG A 153 19.18 -1.58 8.48
C ARG A 153 18.07 -2.53 8.95
N TYR A 154 18.03 -3.74 8.42
CA TYR A 154 17.05 -4.76 8.81
C TYR A 154 16.96 -4.95 10.33
N LYS A 155 18.11 -5.03 11.02
CA LYS A 155 18.18 -5.18 12.48
C LYS A 155 17.44 -4.09 13.27
N ASP A 156 17.38 -2.88 12.73
CA ASP A 156 16.72 -1.73 13.38
C ASP A 156 15.19 -1.82 13.26
N LEU A 157 14.72 -2.60 12.28
CA LEU A 157 13.30 -2.75 11.97
C LEU A 157 12.75 -4.14 12.33
N ALA A 158 13.59 -5.16 12.47
CA ALA A 158 13.19 -6.54 12.76
C ALA A 158 12.27 -6.67 13.99
N PRO A 159 12.52 -6.03 15.16
CA PRO A 159 11.61 -6.10 16.29
C PRO A 159 10.24 -5.48 16.02
N TRP A 160 10.19 -4.48 15.13
CA TRP A 160 8.96 -3.82 14.75
C TRP A 160 8.17 -4.61 13.71
N TYR A 161 8.83 -5.35 12.83
CA TYR A 161 8.18 -6.37 12.01
C TYR A 161 7.50 -7.42 12.88
N ASP A 162 8.21 -7.96 13.89
CA ASP A 162 7.65 -8.92 14.84
C ASP A 162 6.40 -8.39 15.56
N HIS A 163 6.47 -7.13 16.02
CA HIS A 163 5.37 -6.45 16.68
C HIS A 163 4.15 -6.30 15.78
N VAL A 164 4.38 -5.87 14.54
CA VAL A 164 3.33 -5.63 13.55
C VAL A 164 2.70 -6.94 13.09
N GLU A 165 3.49 -7.94 12.76
CA GLU A 165 3.02 -9.24 12.27
C GLU A 165 2.10 -9.94 13.26
N LYS A 166 2.47 -9.94 14.54
CA LYS A 166 1.66 -10.51 15.62
C LYS A 166 0.29 -9.86 15.73
N PHE A 167 0.25 -8.52 15.67
CA PHE A 167 -1.01 -7.79 15.79
C PHE A 167 -1.85 -7.84 14.52
N ALA A 168 -1.23 -7.70 13.35
CA ALA A 168 -1.93 -7.74 12.07
C ALA A 168 -2.47 -9.13 11.76
N GLY A 169 -1.80 -10.19 12.24
CA GLY A 169 -2.13 -11.57 11.94
C GLY A 169 -1.68 -11.94 10.53
N ILE A 170 -0.37 -11.93 10.29
CA ILE A 170 0.21 -12.34 9.01
C ILE A 170 0.24 -13.87 8.96
N SER A 171 -0.27 -14.47 7.89
CA SER A 171 -0.11 -15.89 7.59
C SER A 171 1.00 -16.12 6.57
N GLY A 172 1.79 -17.17 6.73
CA GLY A 172 2.90 -17.50 5.85
C GLY A 172 3.73 -18.67 6.32
N SER A 173 4.64 -19.14 5.47
CA SER A 173 5.61 -20.19 5.76
C SER A 173 6.99 -19.62 6.09
N LEU A 174 7.74 -20.35 6.89
CA LEU A 174 9.15 -20.09 7.17
C LEU A 174 9.97 -20.74 6.06
N GLU A 175 10.79 -19.95 5.38
CA GLU A 175 11.54 -20.39 4.19
C GLU A 175 13.06 -20.39 4.40
N GLY A 176 13.57 -19.70 5.41
CA GLY A 176 15.00 -19.60 5.70
C GLY A 176 15.79 -18.82 4.65
N LEU A 177 15.15 -17.95 3.87
CA LEU A 177 15.77 -17.23 2.76
C LEU A 177 16.31 -15.87 3.22
N PRO A 178 17.59 -15.56 3.05
CA PRO A 178 18.17 -14.31 3.54
C PRO A 178 17.61 -13.07 2.82
N GLN A 179 17.17 -13.19 1.56
CA GLN A 179 16.56 -12.11 0.80
C GLN A 179 15.05 -11.94 1.10
N LEU A 180 14.46 -12.84 1.89
CA LEU A 180 13.07 -12.76 2.35
C LEU A 180 13.00 -13.26 3.81
N PRO A 181 13.46 -12.47 4.79
CA PRO A 181 13.53 -12.89 6.19
C PRO A 181 12.21 -13.46 6.71
N ASP A 182 12.32 -14.48 7.52
CA ASP A 182 11.17 -15.06 8.19
C ASP A 182 10.69 -14.20 9.35
N GLY A 183 9.42 -14.38 9.72
CA GLY A 183 8.74 -13.61 10.73
C GLY A 183 7.86 -14.44 11.67
N HIS A 184 6.98 -13.75 12.38
CA HIS A 184 6.01 -14.39 13.27
C HIS A 184 4.67 -14.58 12.54
N PHE A 185 4.48 -15.75 11.95
CA PHE A 185 3.32 -16.04 11.12
C PHE A 185 2.29 -16.92 11.80
N LEU A 186 1.02 -16.69 11.50
CA LEU A 186 -0.02 -17.69 11.61
C LEU A 186 0.25 -18.81 10.58
N PRO A 187 -0.32 -20.00 10.76
CA PRO A 187 -0.15 -21.09 9.80
C PRO A 187 -0.37 -20.61 8.35
N PRO A 188 0.42 -21.07 7.37
CA PRO A 188 0.25 -20.67 6.00
C PRO A 188 -1.09 -21.17 5.42
N MET A 189 -1.59 -20.50 4.40
CA MET A 189 -2.60 -21.09 3.52
C MET A 189 -1.93 -22.13 2.63
N ASP A 190 -2.63 -23.20 2.29
CA ASP A 190 -2.09 -24.25 1.42
C ASP A 190 -2.00 -23.80 -0.04
N MET A 191 -0.90 -24.16 -0.68
CA MET A 191 -0.85 -24.20 -2.15
C MET A 191 -1.81 -25.26 -2.66
N ASN A 192 -2.46 -25.04 -3.81
CA ASN A 192 -3.22 -26.08 -4.49
C ASN A 192 -2.29 -27.09 -5.20
N TRP A 193 -2.87 -28.13 -5.77
CA TRP A 193 -2.13 -29.22 -6.40
C TRP A 193 -1.18 -28.75 -7.48
N VAL A 194 -1.65 -27.88 -8.37
CA VAL A 194 -0.88 -27.34 -9.49
C VAL A 194 0.27 -26.46 -9.00
N GLU A 195 -0.01 -25.58 -8.04
CA GLU A 195 1.01 -24.69 -7.48
C GLU A 195 2.15 -25.45 -6.80
N ARG A 196 1.82 -26.54 -6.05
CA ARG A 196 2.83 -27.40 -5.42
C ARG A 196 3.71 -28.10 -6.43
N ASP A 197 3.12 -28.66 -7.48
CA ASP A 197 3.85 -29.36 -8.53
C ASP A 197 4.76 -28.42 -9.31
N VAL A 198 4.23 -27.27 -9.75
CA VAL A 198 4.99 -26.25 -10.48
C VAL A 198 6.13 -25.70 -9.61
N ALA A 199 5.88 -25.40 -8.33
CA ALA A 199 6.92 -24.94 -7.41
C ALA A 199 8.05 -25.97 -7.24
N ALA A 200 7.71 -27.27 -7.09
CA ALA A 200 8.69 -28.34 -6.96
C ALA A 200 9.53 -28.50 -8.23
N ARG A 201 8.92 -28.41 -9.41
CA ARG A 201 9.63 -28.49 -10.71
C ARG A 201 10.55 -27.28 -10.92
N ILE A 202 10.09 -26.06 -10.64
CA ILE A 202 10.93 -24.87 -10.72
C ILE A 202 12.14 -25.01 -9.78
N LYS A 203 11.92 -25.35 -8.51
CA LYS A 203 13.00 -25.53 -7.54
C LYS A 203 14.05 -26.53 -8.04
N LYS A 204 13.60 -27.69 -8.53
CA LYS A 204 14.48 -28.73 -9.08
C LYS A 204 15.24 -28.26 -10.32
N ASN A 205 14.55 -27.66 -11.29
CA ASN A 205 15.12 -27.33 -12.60
C ASN A 205 16.07 -26.12 -12.55
N TYR A 206 15.95 -25.29 -11.52
CA TYR A 206 16.86 -24.18 -11.25
C TYR A 206 17.84 -24.44 -10.10
N ASN A 207 18.06 -25.72 -9.72
CA ASN A 207 19.03 -26.11 -8.68
C ASN A 207 18.87 -25.29 -7.37
N ASP A 208 17.62 -25.14 -6.90
CA ASP A 208 17.27 -24.41 -5.67
C ASP A 208 17.61 -22.90 -5.68
N THR A 209 17.75 -22.29 -6.85
CA THR A 209 17.99 -20.84 -6.97
C THR A 209 16.73 -20.03 -7.23
N ARG A 210 15.61 -20.68 -7.49
CA ARG A 210 14.28 -20.08 -7.72
C ARG A 210 13.28 -20.67 -6.73
N HIS A 211 12.68 -19.83 -5.92
CA HIS A 211 11.75 -20.24 -4.86
C HIS A 211 10.37 -19.68 -5.13
N MET A 212 9.43 -20.57 -5.50
CA MET A 212 8.01 -20.26 -5.55
C MET A 212 7.38 -20.75 -4.24
N ILE A 213 6.91 -19.83 -3.42
CA ILE A 213 6.35 -20.09 -2.09
C ILE A 213 4.88 -19.68 -2.03
N ILE A 214 4.20 -20.11 -0.96
CA ILE A 214 2.89 -19.52 -0.64
C ILE A 214 3.06 -18.05 -0.28
N GLY A 215 2.23 -17.16 -0.82
CA GLY A 215 2.30 -15.73 -0.49
C GLY A 215 2.05 -15.47 0.99
N ARG A 216 2.86 -14.62 1.61
CA ARG A 216 2.65 -14.11 2.97
C ARG A 216 1.60 -13.01 2.94
N ALA A 217 0.56 -13.12 3.76
CA ALA A 217 -0.57 -12.19 3.66
C ALA A 217 -1.16 -11.83 5.03
N ALA A 218 -1.66 -10.60 5.13
CA ALA A 218 -2.39 -10.12 6.31
C ALA A 218 -3.83 -10.66 6.33
N ASN A 219 -4.00 -11.96 6.07
CA ASN A 219 -5.25 -12.70 6.14
C ASN A 219 -5.15 -13.77 7.21
N LEU A 220 -6.14 -13.85 8.09
CA LEU A 220 -6.14 -14.74 9.24
C LEU A 220 -6.43 -16.18 8.81
N THR A 221 -5.56 -17.10 9.18
CA THR A 221 -5.76 -18.56 9.08
C THR A 221 -6.19 -19.17 10.41
N ALA A 222 -6.11 -18.39 11.48
CA ALA A 222 -6.66 -18.69 12.80
C ALA A 222 -7.29 -17.42 13.39
N ALA A 223 -8.26 -17.57 14.27
CA ALA A 223 -8.88 -16.43 14.96
C ALA A 223 -7.86 -15.75 15.90
N ILE A 224 -7.95 -14.42 15.97
CA ILE A 224 -7.24 -13.60 16.95
C ILE A 224 -8.24 -12.70 17.68
N PRO A 225 -7.89 -12.09 18.82
CA PRO A 225 -8.85 -11.27 19.56
C PRO A 225 -9.55 -10.21 18.68
N GLY A 226 -10.89 -10.25 18.67
CA GLY A 226 -11.74 -9.32 17.92
C GLY A 226 -11.86 -9.57 16.42
N ARG A 227 -11.20 -10.60 15.86
CA ARG A 227 -11.20 -10.90 14.43
C ARG A 227 -11.26 -12.40 14.18
N THR A 228 -12.06 -12.84 13.21
CA THR A 228 -12.19 -14.25 12.85
C THR A 228 -11.32 -14.61 11.63
N GLN A 229 -11.06 -15.91 11.47
CA GLN A 229 -10.29 -16.39 10.31
C GLN A 229 -10.99 -16.10 8.97
N CYS A 230 -10.22 -16.13 7.90
CA CYS A 230 -10.69 -15.97 6.53
C CYS A 230 -11.74 -17.03 6.19
N GLN A 231 -12.88 -16.61 5.62
CA GLN A 231 -13.97 -17.48 5.21
C GLN A 231 -13.90 -17.89 3.73
N PHE A 232 -12.79 -17.64 3.04
CA PHE A 232 -12.56 -17.99 1.63
C PHE A 232 -13.64 -17.49 0.65
N ARG A 233 -14.29 -16.36 0.95
CA ARG A 233 -15.42 -15.82 0.19
C ARG A 233 -15.05 -15.15 -1.14
N ASN A 234 -13.79 -14.90 -1.40
CA ASN A 234 -13.29 -14.17 -2.57
C ASN A 234 -13.89 -12.75 -2.76
N ARG A 235 -14.26 -12.08 -1.67
CA ARG A 235 -14.90 -10.75 -1.65
C ARG A 235 -14.10 -9.74 -0.82
N CYS A 236 -12.77 -9.86 -0.84
CA CYS A 236 -11.91 -9.04 0.00
C CYS A 236 -11.95 -7.55 -0.37
N TRP A 237 -12.13 -7.24 -1.65
CA TRP A 237 -12.22 -5.85 -2.13
C TRP A 237 -13.48 -5.12 -1.67
N GLU A 238 -14.55 -5.85 -1.42
CA GLU A 238 -15.82 -5.32 -0.96
C GLU A 238 -15.87 -5.02 0.54
N GLY A 239 -14.80 -5.35 1.26
CA GLY A 239 -14.72 -5.32 2.71
C GLY A 239 -15.02 -6.68 3.34
N CYS A 240 -14.36 -6.98 4.47
CA CYS A 240 -14.55 -8.24 5.18
C CYS A 240 -15.30 -8.05 6.50
N PRO A 241 -16.58 -8.43 6.60
CA PRO A 241 -17.34 -8.23 7.83
C PRO A 241 -16.85 -9.10 8.99
N PHE A 242 -16.04 -10.12 8.71
CA PHE A 242 -15.45 -11.02 9.70
C PHE A 242 -14.11 -10.52 10.26
N GLY A 243 -13.58 -9.40 9.74
CA GLY A 243 -12.22 -8.96 10.09
C GLY A 243 -11.13 -9.95 9.66
N GLY A 244 -11.42 -10.84 8.71
CA GLY A 244 -10.53 -11.91 8.27
C GLY A 244 -9.26 -11.44 7.56
N TYR A 245 -9.15 -10.15 7.24
CA TYR A 245 -7.90 -9.51 6.83
C TYR A 245 -7.66 -8.23 7.62
N PHE A 246 -6.40 -7.79 7.67
CA PHE A 246 -6.02 -6.54 8.33
C PHE A 246 -6.51 -5.32 7.52
N SER A 247 -7.26 -4.45 8.19
CA SER A 247 -7.56 -3.08 7.76
C SER A 247 -7.56 -2.16 8.98
N THR A 248 -7.48 -0.87 8.76
CA THR A 248 -7.59 0.11 9.87
C THR A 248 -8.90 -0.09 10.61
N GLN A 249 -10.02 -0.27 9.90
CA GLN A 249 -11.36 -0.42 10.48
C GLN A 249 -11.51 -1.67 11.34
N SER A 250 -10.93 -2.79 10.93
CA SER A 250 -11.08 -4.07 11.65
C SER A 250 -10.02 -4.30 12.72
N SER A 251 -8.99 -3.45 12.80
CA SER A 251 -7.80 -3.76 13.59
C SER A 251 -7.30 -2.58 14.42
N THR A 252 -6.53 -1.66 13.83
CA THR A 252 -5.87 -0.58 14.58
C THR A 252 -6.83 0.46 15.13
N LEU A 253 -7.89 0.80 14.39
CA LEU A 253 -8.89 1.77 14.84
C LEU A 253 -9.67 1.29 16.08
N PRO A 254 -10.25 0.07 16.11
CA PRO A 254 -10.88 -0.47 17.31
C PRO A 254 -9.93 -0.53 18.51
N ALA A 255 -8.67 -0.94 18.30
CA ALA A 255 -7.67 -1.00 19.37
C ALA A 255 -7.33 0.39 19.94
N ALA A 256 -7.19 1.39 19.08
CA ALA A 256 -6.95 2.77 19.50
C ALA A 256 -8.15 3.38 20.23
N LEU A 257 -9.38 3.13 19.75
CA LEU A 257 -10.62 3.60 20.41
C LEU A 257 -10.82 2.97 21.79
N ALA A 258 -10.46 1.69 21.95
CA ALA A 258 -10.57 0.96 23.21
C ALA A 258 -9.72 1.58 24.35
N THR A 259 -8.68 2.35 24.02
CA THR A 259 -7.85 3.06 25.02
C THR A 259 -8.57 4.25 25.67
N GLY A 260 -9.64 4.77 25.06
CA GLY A 260 -10.31 6.01 25.48
C GLY A 260 -9.53 7.28 25.12
N ASN A 261 -8.35 7.19 24.51
CA ASN A 261 -7.47 8.33 24.22
C ASN A 261 -7.59 8.84 22.76
N LEU A 262 -8.41 8.20 21.91
CA LEU A 262 -8.56 8.58 20.51
C LEU A 262 -9.82 9.41 20.25
N THR A 263 -9.62 10.57 19.62
CA THR A 263 -10.68 11.32 18.94
C THR A 263 -10.51 11.12 17.42
N VAL A 264 -11.58 10.78 16.72
CA VAL A 264 -11.57 10.65 15.24
C VAL A 264 -12.44 11.75 14.64
N ARG A 265 -11.90 12.47 13.66
CA ARG A 265 -12.64 13.49 12.92
C ARG A 265 -12.51 13.26 11.40
N PRO A 266 -13.52 12.65 10.78
CA PRO A 266 -13.62 12.59 9.31
C PRO A 266 -13.96 13.97 8.73
N TYR A 267 -14.01 14.09 7.41
CA TYR A 267 -14.27 15.33 6.66
C TYR A 267 -13.30 16.47 7.01
N SER A 268 -12.07 16.13 7.39
CA SER A 268 -11.06 17.05 7.92
C SER A 268 -9.85 17.12 7.01
N ILE A 269 -9.82 18.10 6.12
CA ILE A 269 -8.70 18.32 5.21
C ILE A 269 -7.65 19.13 5.94
N VAL A 270 -6.56 18.50 6.37
CA VAL A 270 -5.41 19.24 6.93
C VAL A 270 -4.75 19.99 5.79
N THR A 271 -4.82 21.32 5.85
CA THR A 271 -4.30 22.20 4.80
C THR A 271 -2.84 22.51 4.99
N ARG A 272 -2.38 22.66 6.25
CA ARG A 272 -0.98 22.92 6.58
C ARG A 272 -0.67 22.62 8.05
N ILE A 273 0.61 22.47 8.35
CA ILE A 273 1.17 22.42 9.70
C ILE A 273 1.46 23.84 10.16
N LEU A 274 1.07 24.16 11.39
CA LEU A 274 1.33 25.44 12.01
C LEU A 274 2.71 25.39 12.68
N TYR A 275 3.70 26.05 12.08
CA TYR A 275 5.08 26.09 12.59
C TYR A 275 5.29 27.32 13.49
N ASP A 276 5.98 27.11 14.59
CA ASP A 276 6.43 28.16 15.51
C ASP A 276 7.96 28.36 15.33
N LYS A 277 8.31 29.54 14.86
CA LYS A 277 9.72 29.89 14.57
C LYS A 277 10.58 30.05 15.82
N ASP A 278 9.97 30.45 16.95
CA ASP A 278 10.71 30.74 18.19
C ASP A 278 11.10 29.42 18.88
N THR A 279 10.22 28.42 18.87
CA THR A 279 10.49 27.08 19.40
C THR A 279 11.05 26.11 18.37
N GLN A 280 11.03 26.47 17.08
CA GLN A 280 11.41 25.60 15.95
C GLN A 280 10.63 24.28 15.91
N LYS A 281 9.36 24.31 16.32
CA LYS A 281 8.47 23.15 16.40
C LYS A 281 7.13 23.42 15.71
N ALA A 282 6.46 22.35 15.31
CA ALA A 282 5.05 22.41 14.96
C ALA A 282 4.23 22.62 16.25
N LYS A 283 3.29 23.56 16.25
CA LYS A 283 2.35 23.77 17.35
C LYS A 283 0.99 23.10 17.09
N GLY A 284 0.72 22.66 15.87
CA GLY A 284 -0.55 22.06 15.47
C GLY A 284 -0.76 22.08 13.97
N VAL A 285 -2.02 22.02 13.56
CA VAL A 285 -2.44 21.99 12.15
C VAL A 285 -3.66 22.87 11.91
N GLU A 286 -3.75 23.37 10.68
CA GLU A 286 -4.96 24.01 10.17
C GLU A 286 -5.77 22.97 9.38
N VAL A 287 -7.07 22.95 9.60
CA VAL A 287 -8.02 22.01 9.01
C VAL A 287 -9.15 22.74 8.34
N LEU A 288 -9.41 22.40 7.08
CA LEU A 288 -10.62 22.79 6.38
C LEU A 288 -11.65 21.65 6.53
N ASP A 289 -12.81 21.96 7.05
CA ASP A 289 -13.93 21.04 7.12
C ASP A 289 -14.55 20.88 5.73
N ALA A 290 -14.54 19.66 5.21
CA ALA A 290 -14.93 19.36 3.83
C ALA A 290 -16.43 19.52 3.54
N GLU A 291 -17.27 19.54 4.58
CA GLU A 291 -18.72 19.69 4.45
C GLU A 291 -19.16 21.15 4.60
N THR A 292 -18.54 21.89 5.53
CA THR A 292 -18.97 23.25 5.88
C THR A 292 -18.07 24.34 5.30
N ASN A 293 -16.92 23.99 4.74
CA ASN A 293 -15.85 24.89 4.27
C ASN A 293 -15.35 25.87 5.37
N LYS A 294 -15.52 25.51 6.65
CA LYS A 294 -14.99 26.28 7.78
C LYS A 294 -13.60 25.82 8.13
N THR A 295 -12.74 26.75 8.54
CA THR A 295 -11.37 26.46 8.97
C THR A 295 -11.31 26.35 10.48
N TYR A 296 -10.55 25.36 10.97
CA TYR A 296 -10.28 25.11 12.38
C TYR A 296 -8.79 24.90 12.60
N GLU A 297 -8.32 25.17 13.81
CA GLU A 297 -6.96 24.84 14.23
C GLU A 297 -7.00 23.80 15.34
N TYR A 298 -6.14 22.80 15.24
CA TYR A 298 -5.88 21.80 16.28
C TYR A 298 -4.43 21.89 16.72
N TYR A 299 -4.19 21.81 18.01
CA TYR A 299 -2.88 21.99 18.63
C TYR A 299 -2.40 20.68 19.24
N ALA A 300 -1.11 20.38 19.10
CA ALA A 300 -0.50 19.22 19.72
C ALA A 300 1.00 19.37 19.88
N LYS A 301 1.58 18.55 20.76
CA LYS A 301 3.03 18.47 20.97
C LYS A 301 3.74 17.72 19.84
N VAL A 302 3.05 16.74 19.23
CA VAL A 302 3.59 15.87 18.17
C VAL A 302 2.61 15.76 17.01
N VAL A 303 3.11 15.77 15.78
CA VAL A 303 2.31 15.64 14.54
C VAL A 303 2.84 14.49 13.70
N PHE A 304 1.99 13.51 13.37
CA PHE A 304 2.25 12.42 12.44
C PHE A 304 1.55 12.70 11.11
N VAL A 305 2.33 12.80 10.03
CA VAL A 305 1.82 13.02 8.68
C VAL A 305 1.78 11.67 7.96
N ASN A 306 0.59 11.10 7.82
CA ASN A 306 0.31 9.77 7.29
C ASN A 306 -0.80 9.77 6.23
N ALA A 307 -0.76 10.79 5.37
CA ALA A 307 -1.81 11.06 4.39
C ALA A 307 -1.63 10.31 3.05
N SER A 308 -0.77 9.32 2.99
CA SER A 308 -0.18 8.62 1.83
C SER A 308 0.98 9.40 1.19
N ALA A 309 1.87 8.71 0.47
CA ALA A 309 3.13 9.27 -0.02
C ALA A 309 3.01 10.66 -0.66
N LEU A 310 2.08 10.84 -1.59
CA LEU A 310 1.93 12.09 -2.32
C LEU A 310 1.20 13.15 -1.50
N ASN A 311 0.15 12.78 -0.77
CA ASN A 311 -0.58 13.72 0.07
C ASN A 311 0.21 14.15 1.31
N SER A 312 1.09 13.32 1.86
CA SER A 312 1.98 13.71 2.96
C SER A 312 2.94 14.80 2.50
N ALA A 313 3.54 14.66 1.32
CA ALA A 313 4.34 15.74 0.74
C ALA A 313 3.50 16.98 0.40
N TRP A 314 2.25 16.82 -0.07
CA TRP A 314 1.33 17.93 -0.30
C TRP A 314 1.08 18.75 0.98
N VAL A 315 0.84 18.11 2.12
CA VAL A 315 0.66 18.78 3.42
C VAL A 315 1.94 19.56 3.80
N LEU A 316 3.11 18.92 3.65
CA LEU A 316 4.40 19.56 3.94
C LEU A 316 4.66 20.77 3.03
N MET A 317 4.43 20.65 1.72
CA MET A 317 4.60 21.74 0.75
C MET A 317 3.64 22.92 1.00
N ASN A 318 2.41 22.66 1.44
CA ASN A 318 1.46 23.71 1.81
C ASN A 318 1.78 24.36 3.18
N SER A 319 2.68 23.77 3.96
CA SER A 319 3.16 24.31 5.23
C SER A 319 4.31 25.31 5.05
N ALA A 320 4.21 26.15 4.01
CA ALA A 320 5.21 27.18 3.71
C ALA A 320 5.19 28.30 4.76
N THR A 321 6.37 28.80 5.09
CA THR A 321 6.60 29.93 5.98
C THR A 321 7.67 30.83 5.40
N ASP A 322 7.94 31.99 6.02
CA ASP A 322 9.04 32.87 5.61
C ASP A 322 10.42 32.16 5.71
N ILE A 323 10.56 31.23 6.66
CA ILE A 323 11.79 30.44 6.84
C ILE A 323 11.85 29.28 5.82
N TRP A 324 10.70 28.66 5.55
CA TRP A 324 10.55 27.49 4.67
C TRP A 324 9.60 27.81 3.50
N PRO A 325 10.01 28.63 2.52
CA PRO A 325 9.11 29.05 1.43
C PRO A 325 8.69 27.90 0.50
N GLY A 326 9.45 26.81 0.45
CA GLY A 326 9.13 25.58 -0.26
C GLY A 326 8.24 24.60 0.53
N GLY A 327 7.86 24.93 1.76
CA GLY A 327 7.14 24.07 2.67
C GLY A 327 8.02 23.54 3.81
N LEU A 328 7.39 22.96 4.83
CA LEU A 328 8.09 22.35 5.95
C LEU A 328 8.82 21.09 5.49
N GLY A 329 10.11 20.97 5.76
CA GLY A 329 10.96 19.90 5.25
C GLY A 329 11.63 20.20 3.91
N SER A 330 11.54 21.44 3.41
CA SER A 330 12.13 21.82 2.13
C SER A 330 13.61 22.26 2.20
N SER A 331 14.24 22.26 3.38
CA SER A 331 15.61 22.75 3.56
C SER A 331 16.67 22.03 2.72
N SER A 332 16.43 20.75 2.39
CA SER A 332 17.34 19.95 1.56
C SER A 332 17.08 20.09 0.05
N GLY A 333 15.94 20.63 -0.36
CA GLY A 333 15.49 20.59 -1.76
C GLY A 333 14.93 19.23 -2.22
N GLU A 334 14.79 18.25 -1.31
CA GLU A 334 14.35 16.88 -1.65
C GLU A 334 12.83 16.65 -1.48
N LEU A 335 12.12 17.61 -0.89
CA LEU A 335 10.68 17.48 -0.70
C LEU A 335 9.95 17.42 -2.04
N GLY A 336 9.19 16.35 -2.25
CA GLY A 336 8.45 16.10 -3.49
C GLY A 336 9.23 15.37 -4.57
N HIS A 337 10.50 15.13 -4.39
CA HIS A 337 11.39 14.44 -5.34
C HIS A 337 11.52 12.94 -5.06
N ASN A 338 12.19 12.20 -5.95
CA ASN A 338 12.52 10.78 -5.81
C ASN A 338 11.27 9.87 -5.77
N ILE A 339 10.25 10.19 -6.54
CA ILE A 339 9.06 9.33 -6.63
C ILE A 339 9.43 7.98 -7.20
N MET A 340 9.03 6.95 -6.48
CA MET A 340 9.14 5.54 -6.86
C MET A 340 7.76 4.89 -6.82
N ASP A 341 7.68 3.76 -7.53
CA ASP A 341 6.57 2.81 -7.53
C ASP A 341 7.13 1.42 -7.84
N HIS A 342 6.32 0.39 -7.90
CA HIS A 342 6.67 -0.87 -8.54
C HIS A 342 6.13 -0.87 -9.96
N HIS A 343 6.97 -1.18 -10.95
CA HIS A 343 6.45 -1.43 -12.28
C HIS A 343 5.81 -2.82 -12.35
N TYR A 344 4.67 -2.89 -13.03
CA TYR A 344 3.72 -3.98 -12.98
C TYR A 344 3.06 -4.17 -14.35
N ASN A 345 2.03 -5.01 -14.48
CA ASN A 345 1.29 -5.34 -15.71
C ASN A 345 2.08 -6.14 -16.76
N LEU A 346 2.91 -7.07 -16.30
CA LEU A 346 3.70 -7.93 -17.18
C LEU A 346 3.91 -9.31 -16.54
N GLY A 347 4.13 -10.31 -17.35
CA GLY A 347 4.34 -11.68 -16.87
C GLY A 347 4.06 -12.76 -17.90
N ALA A 348 3.73 -13.94 -17.43
CA ALA A 348 3.35 -15.08 -18.27
C ALA A 348 2.28 -15.94 -17.60
N SER A 349 1.48 -16.62 -18.40
CA SER A 349 0.48 -17.59 -17.96
C SER A 349 0.37 -18.74 -18.95
N GLY A 350 -0.13 -19.90 -18.50
CA GLY A 350 -0.33 -21.05 -19.38
C GLY A 350 -1.16 -22.13 -18.72
N THR A 351 -1.43 -23.18 -19.47
CA THR A 351 -2.27 -24.33 -19.10
C THR A 351 -1.45 -25.43 -18.45
N VAL A 352 -2.00 -26.07 -17.42
CA VAL A 352 -1.39 -27.21 -16.72
C VAL A 352 -2.29 -28.42 -16.85
N GLU A 353 -1.75 -29.52 -17.40
CA GLU A 353 -2.44 -30.79 -17.63
C GLU A 353 -2.20 -31.77 -16.46
N GLY A 354 -3.05 -32.78 -16.33
CA GLY A 354 -2.86 -33.91 -15.40
C GLY A 354 -3.46 -33.71 -14.01
N PHE A 355 -4.28 -32.68 -13.82
CA PHE A 355 -4.95 -32.36 -12.56
C PHE A 355 -6.46 -32.17 -12.72
N GLU A 356 -7.06 -32.79 -13.75
CA GLU A 356 -8.47 -32.62 -14.11
C GLU A 356 -9.42 -33.14 -13.02
N ASP A 357 -8.96 -34.13 -12.22
CA ASP A 357 -9.69 -34.70 -11.07
C ASP A 357 -9.51 -33.91 -9.78
N LYS A 358 -8.73 -32.83 -9.79
CA LYS A 358 -8.40 -32.04 -8.59
C LYS A 358 -9.25 -30.77 -8.49
N TYR A 359 -9.69 -30.48 -7.27
CA TYR A 359 -10.49 -29.32 -6.94
C TYR A 359 -9.94 -28.64 -5.69
N TYR A 360 -10.45 -27.43 -5.40
CA TYR A 360 -10.15 -26.69 -4.17
C TYR A 360 -11.41 -25.99 -3.66
N TYR A 361 -11.47 -25.81 -2.36
CA TYR A 361 -12.60 -25.14 -1.72
C TYR A 361 -12.38 -23.63 -1.65
N GLY A 362 -13.33 -22.86 -2.21
CA GLY A 362 -13.29 -21.42 -2.20
C GLY A 362 -12.03 -20.87 -2.86
N ARG A 363 -11.93 -19.56 -2.94
CA ARG A 363 -10.73 -18.90 -3.44
C ARG A 363 -9.87 -18.42 -2.28
N ARG A 364 -8.65 -18.88 -2.22
CA ARG A 364 -7.65 -18.42 -1.27
C ARG A 364 -7.42 -16.90 -1.41
N ALA A 365 -7.25 -16.21 -0.27
CA ALA A 365 -7.12 -14.75 -0.22
C ALA A 365 -5.77 -14.23 -0.74
N ASN A 366 -4.73 -15.08 -0.73
CA ASN A 366 -3.42 -14.83 -1.32
C ASN A 366 -3.15 -15.82 -2.46
N GLY A 367 -2.08 -15.57 -3.20
CA GLY A 367 -1.55 -16.47 -4.22
C GLY A 367 -0.22 -17.06 -3.83
N ILE A 368 0.57 -17.38 -4.83
CA ILE A 368 1.98 -17.76 -4.74
C ILE A 368 2.86 -16.52 -4.90
N TYR A 369 4.09 -16.62 -4.41
CA TYR A 369 5.12 -15.60 -4.54
C TYR A 369 6.43 -16.23 -5.02
N VAL A 370 7.01 -15.72 -6.11
CA VAL A 370 8.37 -16.07 -6.51
C VAL A 370 9.32 -15.03 -5.92
N VAL A 371 10.21 -15.50 -5.05
CA VAL A 371 11.14 -14.64 -4.31
C VAL A 371 12.20 -14.08 -5.26
N ARG A 372 12.63 -12.85 -5.04
CA ARG A 372 13.70 -12.18 -5.81
C ARG A 372 14.93 -13.06 -5.90
N PHE A 373 15.49 -13.16 -7.10
CA PHE A 373 16.72 -13.88 -7.43
C PHE A 373 17.67 -13.05 -8.30
N ALA A 374 17.11 -12.14 -9.12
CA ALA A 374 17.88 -11.31 -10.02
C ALA A 374 18.82 -10.36 -9.25
N ASN A 375 20.05 -10.25 -9.70
CA ASN A 375 21.14 -9.49 -9.09
C ASN A 375 21.44 -9.88 -7.64
N LEU A 376 21.26 -11.17 -7.29
CA LEU A 376 21.61 -11.72 -5.98
C LEU A 376 22.48 -12.97 -6.15
N PHE A 377 23.32 -13.27 -5.15
CA PHE A 377 24.10 -14.53 -5.04
C PHE A 377 24.94 -14.86 -6.28
N GLY A 378 25.49 -13.83 -6.96
CA GLY A 378 26.30 -14.01 -8.17
C GLY A 378 25.53 -13.93 -9.49
N ASP A 379 24.21 -13.93 -9.45
CA ASP A 379 23.41 -13.55 -10.62
C ASP A 379 23.67 -12.07 -10.95
N LYS A 380 23.97 -11.77 -12.20
CA LYS A 380 24.27 -10.41 -12.67
C LYS A 380 23.48 -10.10 -13.93
N ARG A 381 22.78 -8.98 -13.89
CA ARG A 381 21.98 -8.45 -14.99
C ARG A 381 22.57 -7.14 -15.50
N ASP A 382 22.13 -6.68 -16.66
CA ASP A 382 22.55 -5.41 -17.24
C ASP A 382 21.71 -4.20 -16.78
N TYR A 383 21.02 -4.35 -15.65
CA TYR A 383 20.24 -3.34 -14.93
C TYR A 383 20.44 -3.50 -13.42
N LEU A 384 20.12 -2.45 -12.65
CA LEU A 384 20.20 -2.43 -11.19
C LEU A 384 18.91 -2.97 -10.57
N ARG A 385 19.00 -3.49 -9.32
CA ARG A 385 17.89 -4.00 -8.52
C ARG A 385 17.36 -5.35 -8.98
N GLY A 386 16.08 -5.59 -8.72
CA GLY A 386 15.46 -6.86 -9.05
C GLY A 386 13.95 -6.83 -9.01
N PHE A 387 13.37 -8.03 -9.08
CA PHE A 387 11.95 -8.23 -9.13
C PHE A 387 11.55 -9.53 -8.43
N GLY A 388 10.29 -9.62 -8.06
CA GLY A 388 9.61 -10.83 -7.63
C GLY A 388 8.34 -11.04 -8.45
N TYR A 389 7.67 -12.18 -8.27
CA TYR A 389 6.40 -12.43 -8.93
C TYR A 389 5.31 -12.75 -7.93
N GLN A 390 4.09 -12.36 -8.27
CA GLN A 390 2.86 -12.79 -7.60
C GLN A 390 1.98 -13.50 -8.61
N GLY A 391 1.25 -14.52 -8.15
CA GLY A 391 0.42 -15.27 -9.06
C GLY A 391 -0.47 -16.27 -8.36
N ALA A 392 -1.15 -17.09 -9.12
CA ALA A 392 -1.94 -18.21 -8.63
C ALA A 392 -2.21 -19.22 -9.73
N ALA A 393 -2.54 -20.46 -9.35
CA ALA A 393 -3.18 -21.39 -10.24
C ALA A 393 -4.66 -21.54 -9.89
N SER A 394 -5.50 -21.65 -10.92
CA SER A 394 -6.94 -21.88 -10.77
C SER A 394 -7.50 -22.61 -11.97
N ARG A 395 -8.63 -23.29 -11.78
CA ARG A 395 -9.42 -23.79 -12.89
C ARG A 395 -10.15 -22.63 -13.57
N THR A 396 -10.20 -22.62 -14.90
CA THR A 396 -11.02 -21.66 -15.64
C THR A 396 -12.48 -21.89 -15.30
N GLY A 397 -13.20 -20.83 -14.99
CA GLY A 397 -14.60 -20.89 -14.59
C GLY A 397 -15.56 -20.75 -15.77
N TRP A 398 -16.82 -20.60 -15.45
CA TRP A 398 -17.91 -20.41 -16.41
C TRP A 398 -17.77 -19.15 -17.28
N SER A 399 -17.00 -18.15 -16.82
CA SER A 399 -16.75 -16.90 -17.56
C SER A 399 -15.64 -17.02 -18.64
N ARG A 400 -15.11 -18.25 -18.83
CA ARG A 400 -14.15 -18.50 -19.90
C ARG A 400 -14.74 -18.22 -21.27
N GLU A 401 -13.92 -17.89 -22.23
CA GLU A 401 -14.36 -17.78 -23.62
C GLU A 401 -14.88 -19.13 -24.10
N ILE A 402 -16.10 -19.14 -24.52
CA ILE A 402 -16.84 -20.33 -24.95
C ILE A 402 -17.44 -20.13 -26.34
N ALA A 403 -16.90 -19.19 -27.11
CA ALA A 403 -17.33 -18.90 -28.48
C ALA A 403 -17.29 -20.13 -29.38
N GLU A 404 -16.42 -21.08 -29.07
CA GLU A 404 -16.26 -22.36 -29.76
C GLU A 404 -17.26 -23.43 -29.31
N MET A 405 -17.96 -23.17 -28.21
CA MET A 405 -18.96 -24.10 -27.67
C MET A 405 -20.30 -23.90 -28.37
N ASN A 406 -20.94 -25.01 -28.72
CA ASN A 406 -22.19 -25.04 -29.40
C ASN A 406 -23.30 -24.25 -28.69
N ILE A 407 -24.38 -23.95 -29.38
CA ILE A 407 -25.57 -23.26 -28.86
C ILE A 407 -26.50 -24.26 -28.13
N GLY A 408 -27.26 -23.80 -27.18
CA GLY A 408 -28.33 -24.57 -26.51
C GLY A 408 -27.88 -25.47 -25.38
N ALA A 409 -28.26 -26.73 -25.37
CA ALA A 409 -28.01 -27.68 -24.28
C ALA A 409 -26.50 -27.90 -24.09
N GLN A 410 -25.77 -28.17 -25.15
CA GLN A 410 -24.31 -28.39 -25.11
C GLN A 410 -23.54 -27.20 -24.53
N TYR A 411 -23.97 -25.98 -24.82
CA TYR A 411 -23.41 -24.77 -24.19
C TYR A 411 -23.66 -24.77 -22.68
N LYS A 412 -24.90 -25.07 -22.26
CA LYS A 412 -25.25 -25.12 -20.84
C LYS A 412 -24.48 -26.19 -20.08
N ASP A 413 -24.31 -27.36 -20.67
CA ASP A 413 -23.54 -28.45 -20.09
C ASP A 413 -22.06 -28.05 -19.95
N ALA A 414 -21.48 -27.48 -21.02
CA ALA A 414 -20.07 -27.08 -21.03
C ALA A 414 -19.72 -26.01 -19.99
N ILE A 415 -20.62 -25.07 -19.68
CA ILE A 415 -20.37 -24.04 -18.64
C ILE A 415 -20.50 -24.57 -17.21
N THR A 416 -21.14 -25.75 -17.02
CA THR A 416 -21.22 -26.39 -15.69
C THR A 416 -19.94 -27.13 -15.33
N GLU A 417 -19.16 -27.54 -16.33
CA GLU A 417 -17.89 -28.23 -16.10
C GLU A 417 -16.76 -27.24 -15.84
N PRO A 418 -15.87 -27.53 -14.87
CA PRO A 418 -14.65 -26.75 -14.70
C PRO A 418 -13.78 -26.82 -15.95
N GLY A 419 -13.23 -25.68 -16.36
CA GLY A 419 -12.26 -25.64 -17.44
C GLY A 419 -10.87 -26.14 -17.02
N ASP A 420 -9.89 -25.95 -17.87
CA ASP A 420 -8.50 -26.36 -17.63
C ASP A 420 -7.86 -25.60 -16.46
N TRP A 421 -6.86 -26.23 -15.85
CA TRP A 421 -6.01 -25.55 -14.92
C TRP A 421 -5.11 -24.54 -15.64
N GLN A 422 -5.08 -23.33 -15.13
CA GLN A 422 -4.18 -22.28 -15.57
C GLN A 422 -3.34 -21.80 -14.40
N ILE A 423 -2.07 -21.49 -14.68
CA ILE A 423 -1.18 -20.81 -13.75
C ILE A 423 -0.66 -19.54 -14.41
N GLY A 424 -0.63 -18.45 -13.64
CA GLY A 424 -0.06 -17.19 -14.09
C GLY A 424 0.83 -16.57 -13.02
N ILE A 425 1.92 -15.93 -13.44
CA ILE A 425 2.82 -15.16 -12.60
C ILE A 425 3.04 -13.76 -13.19
N GLY A 426 2.74 -12.74 -12.41
CA GLY A 426 2.95 -11.34 -12.76
C GLY A 426 4.10 -10.72 -11.99
N GLY A 427 5.00 -10.03 -12.70
CA GLY A 427 6.20 -9.45 -12.11
C GLY A 427 5.93 -8.12 -11.41
N PHE A 428 6.67 -7.89 -10.35
CA PHE A 428 6.79 -6.62 -9.63
C PHE A 428 8.27 -6.25 -9.56
N GLY A 429 8.65 -5.20 -10.27
CA GLY A 429 10.04 -4.73 -10.32
C GLY A 429 10.23 -3.43 -9.55
N GLU A 430 11.44 -3.23 -9.06
CA GLU A 430 11.83 -2.01 -8.37
C GLU A 430 11.96 -0.84 -9.34
N LEU A 431 11.55 0.35 -8.92
CA LEU A 431 11.86 1.61 -9.58
C LEU A 431 12.96 2.33 -8.81
N LEU A 432 13.98 2.82 -9.52
CA LEU A 432 15.04 3.62 -8.91
C LEU A 432 14.53 5.00 -8.47
N PRO A 433 15.05 5.56 -7.36
CA PRO A 433 14.72 6.91 -6.91
C PRO A 433 15.41 7.95 -7.79
N TYR A 434 14.78 8.34 -8.88
CA TYR A 434 15.23 9.42 -9.74
C TYR A 434 14.81 10.77 -9.16
N HIS A 435 15.78 11.66 -8.95
CA HIS A 435 15.50 12.98 -8.35
C HIS A 435 14.51 13.83 -9.16
N ASP A 436 14.51 13.70 -10.47
CA ASP A 436 13.58 14.41 -11.36
C ASP A 436 12.21 13.73 -11.55
N ASN A 437 12.01 12.53 -10.98
CA ASN A 437 10.67 12.01 -10.72
C ASN A 437 10.09 12.75 -9.50
N LYS A 438 9.14 13.65 -9.72
CA LYS A 438 8.69 14.58 -8.67
C LYS A 438 7.23 14.98 -8.76
N ILE A 439 6.74 15.50 -7.65
CA ILE A 439 5.50 16.27 -7.58
C ILE A 439 5.80 17.73 -7.26
N THR A 440 4.93 18.60 -7.71
CA THR A 440 4.95 20.03 -7.35
C THR A 440 3.54 20.51 -7.05
N LEU A 441 3.41 21.59 -6.26
CA LEU A 441 2.11 22.25 -6.08
C LEU A 441 1.75 23.07 -7.32
N ASP A 442 0.60 22.80 -7.89
CA ASP A 442 -0.02 23.66 -8.88
C ASP A 442 -0.88 24.70 -8.18
N LYS A 443 -0.35 25.91 -8.03
CA LYS A 443 -1.04 27.00 -7.34
C LYS A 443 -2.15 27.66 -8.19
N THR A 444 -2.19 27.38 -9.48
CA THR A 444 -3.19 27.94 -10.41
C THR A 444 -4.44 27.09 -10.49
N ARG A 445 -4.29 25.77 -10.49
CA ARG A 445 -5.39 24.80 -10.49
C ARG A 445 -5.79 24.45 -9.08
N LYS A 446 -7.08 24.32 -8.85
CA LYS A 446 -7.66 24.08 -7.51
C LYS A 446 -8.56 22.85 -7.53
N ASP A 447 -8.68 22.22 -6.37
CA ASP A 447 -9.69 21.20 -6.11
C ASP A 447 -11.05 21.86 -5.75
N LYS A 448 -12.06 21.04 -5.46
CA LYS A 448 -13.41 21.47 -5.07
C LYS A 448 -13.42 22.45 -3.87
N TRP A 449 -12.44 22.35 -3.00
CA TRP A 449 -12.33 23.15 -1.79
C TRP A 449 -11.44 24.40 -1.97
N GLY A 450 -11.02 24.68 -3.19
CA GLY A 450 -10.15 25.82 -3.50
C GLY A 450 -8.69 25.62 -3.12
N LEU A 451 -8.27 24.40 -2.81
CA LEU A 451 -6.90 24.06 -2.42
C LEU A 451 -6.04 23.76 -3.65
N PRO A 452 -4.73 24.07 -3.64
CA PRO A 452 -3.83 23.77 -4.75
C PRO A 452 -3.74 22.26 -4.96
N ILE A 453 -3.69 21.84 -6.24
CA ILE A 453 -3.55 20.43 -6.60
C ILE A 453 -2.07 20.05 -6.79
N LEU A 454 -1.81 18.74 -6.97
CA LEU A 454 -0.49 18.24 -7.33
C LEU A 454 -0.33 18.14 -8.85
N SER A 455 0.85 18.49 -9.35
CA SER A 455 1.32 18.16 -10.69
C SER A 455 2.32 17.01 -10.59
N MET A 456 2.12 15.95 -11.41
CA MET A 456 2.88 14.71 -11.42
C MET A 456 3.84 14.67 -12.61
N ASP A 457 5.15 14.61 -12.36
CA ASP A 457 6.19 14.50 -13.39
C ASP A 457 7.12 13.34 -13.05
N ALA A 458 6.74 12.13 -13.49
CA ALA A 458 7.48 10.92 -13.18
C ALA A 458 7.32 9.87 -14.29
N VAL A 459 8.42 9.17 -14.61
CA VAL A 459 8.48 8.15 -15.66
C VAL A 459 9.44 7.02 -15.28
N ILE A 460 9.22 5.82 -15.85
CA ILE A 460 10.23 4.74 -15.87
C ILE A 460 11.31 5.06 -16.89
N ARG A 461 12.54 4.54 -16.66
CA ARG A 461 13.69 4.80 -17.52
C ARG A 461 14.31 3.50 -18.04
N GLU A 462 15.49 3.61 -18.65
CA GLU A 462 16.15 2.47 -19.31
C GLU A 462 16.42 1.30 -18.34
N ASN A 463 16.72 1.58 -17.07
CA ASN A 463 16.89 0.54 -16.06
C ASN A 463 15.64 -0.35 -15.92
N GLU A 464 14.50 0.27 -15.75
CA GLU A 464 13.21 -0.42 -15.59
C GLU A 464 12.76 -1.07 -16.89
N LYS A 465 12.99 -0.44 -18.05
CA LYS A 465 12.66 -1.04 -19.36
C LYS A 465 13.41 -2.34 -19.60
N LYS A 466 14.71 -2.37 -19.30
CA LYS A 466 15.52 -3.61 -19.38
C LYS A 466 15.01 -4.67 -18.40
N MET A 467 14.72 -4.27 -17.16
CA MET A 467 14.17 -5.16 -16.16
C MET A 467 12.82 -5.75 -16.62
N ARG A 468 11.94 -4.95 -17.25
CA ARG A 468 10.64 -5.42 -17.79
C ARG A 468 10.80 -6.53 -18.82
N VAL A 469 11.74 -6.38 -19.75
CA VAL A 469 12.06 -7.42 -20.75
C VAL A 469 12.49 -8.71 -20.06
N ASP A 470 13.34 -8.61 -19.05
CA ASP A 470 13.85 -9.76 -18.32
C ASP A 470 12.76 -10.43 -17.45
N ILE A 471 11.88 -9.65 -16.80
CA ILE A 471 10.72 -10.18 -16.06
C ILE A 471 9.87 -11.09 -16.95
N VAL A 472 9.54 -10.66 -18.15
CA VAL A 472 8.70 -11.46 -19.08
C VAL A 472 9.45 -12.72 -19.52
N LYS A 473 10.73 -12.60 -19.86
CA LYS A 473 11.59 -13.71 -20.26
C LYS A 473 11.71 -14.77 -19.15
N GLU A 474 12.00 -14.34 -17.92
CA GLU A 474 12.17 -15.26 -16.78
C GLU A 474 10.84 -15.91 -16.38
N ALA A 475 9.71 -15.17 -16.43
CA ALA A 475 8.40 -15.75 -16.19
C ALA A 475 8.10 -16.89 -17.16
N LYS A 476 8.30 -16.65 -18.46
CA LYS A 476 8.12 -17.68 -19.50
C LYS A 476 9.03 -18.88 -19.26
N ALA A 477 10.32 -18.65 -19.06
CA ALA A 477 11.31 -19.72 -18.87
C ALA A 477 11.00 -20.59 -17.63
N MET A 478 10.57 -19.98 -16.51
CA MET A 478 10.19 -20.74 -15.31
C MET A 478 8.96 -21.62 -15.56
N LEU A 479 7.92 -21.09 -16.22
CA LEU A 479 6.72 -21.87 -16.53
C LEU A 479 7.01 -22.98 -17.56
N GLU A 480 7.82 -22.72 -18.61
CA GLU A 480 8.27 -23.73 -19.56
C GLU A 480 9.04 -24.86 -18.87
N SER A 481 9.98 -24.50 -17.99
CA SER A 481 10.76 -25.48 -17.23
C SER A 481 9.90 -26.39 -16.36
N ALA A 482 8.78 -25.87 -15.85
CA ALA A 482 7.81 -26.62 -15.07
C ALA A 482 6.82 -27.44 -15.91
N GLY A 483 6.94 -27.43 -17.26
CA GLY A 483 6.09 -28.19 -18.14
C GLY A 483 4.71 -27.59 -18.42
N VAL A 484 4.54 -26.32 -18.09
CA VAL A 484 3.32 -25.56 -18.43
C VAL A 484 3.21 -25.44 -19.94
N LYS A 485 2.00 -25.58 -20.47
CA LYS A 485 1.69 -25.56 -21.91
C LYS A 485 1.01 -24.23 -22.29
N ASN A 486 0.94 -23.99 -23.59
CA ASN A 486 0.24 -22.84 -24.18
C ASN A 486 0.59 -21.52 -23.46
N ILE A 487 1.90 -21.30 -23.27
CA ILE A 487 2.37 -20.15 -22.50
C ILE A 487 2.22 -18.87 -23.31
N GLU A 488 1.46 -17.95 -22.77
CA GLU A 488 1.30 -16.59 -23.27
C GLU A 488 2.04 -15.61 -22.36
N THR A 489 2.75 -14.68 -22.97
CA THR A 489 3.44 -13.60 -22.28
C THR A 489 2.70 -12.28 -22.50
N HIS A 490 2.78 -11.38 -21.54
CA HIS A 490 2.21 -10.05 -21.69
C HIS A 490 3.13 -8.99 -21.06
N ASP A 491 3.15 -7.82 -21.67
CA ASP A 491 3.60 -6.55 -21.13
C ASP A 491 2.63 -5.46 -21.61
N ARG A 492 1.79 -4.97 -20.71
CA ARG A 492 0.74 -3.98 -21.03
C ARG A 492 1.22 -2.54 -20.84
N GLY A 493 2.53 -2.35 -20.74
CA GLY A 493 3.10 -1.06 -20.39
C GLY A 493 2.92 -0.72 -18.91
N HIS A 494 3.40 0.44 -18.52
CA HIS A 494 3.33 0.93 -17.16
C HIS A 494 3.40 2.46 -17.11
N ASN A 495 2.46 3.07 -16.38
CA ASN A 495 2.56 4.43 -15.90
C ASN A 495 2.86 4.38 -14.40
N ILE A 496 3.61 5.37 -13.89
CA ILE A 496 3.81 5.48 -12.45
C ILE A 496 2.45 5.60 -11.76
N GLY A 497 2.29 4.89 -10.62
CA GLY A 497 1.03 4.75 -9.90
C GLY A 497 0.27 3.46 -10.21
N ASP A 498 0.56 2.77 -11.33
CA ASP A 498 -0.04 1.46 -11.64
C ASP A 498 0.29 0.40 -10.59
N GLY A 499 1.49 0.44 -10.02
CA GLY A 499 1.92 -0.44 -8.93
C GLY A 499 1.22 -0.19 -7.59
N ILE A 500 0.58 0.98 -7.44
CA ILE A 500 -0.16 1.41 -6.22
C ILE A 500 0.75 1.50 -4.97
N HIS A 501 2.03 1.62 -5.19
CA HIS A 501 3.07 1.61 -4.16
C HIS A 501 3.92 2.89 -4.21
N GLU A 502 3.26 4.05 -4.29
CA GLU A 502 3.94 5.35 -4.37
C GLU A 502 4.85 5.56 -3.16
N MET A 503 6.10 5.91 -3.41
CA MET A 503 7.16 6.07 -2.40
C MET A 503 8.04 7.27 -2.69
N GLY A 504 8.79 7.76 -1.68
CA GLY A 504 10.00 8.59 -1.86
C GLY A 504 9.87 10.09 -1.68
N THR A 505 8.71 10.68 -1.70
CA THR A 505 8.49 12.14 -1.75
C THR A 505 9.01 12.95 -0.55
N ALA A 506 9.37 12.29 0.55
CA ALA A 506 9.99 12.91 1.74
C ALA A 506 10.99 11.92 2.37
N ARG A 507 11.94 11.42 1.56
CA ARG A 507 12.81 10.31 1.93
C ARG A 507 13.60 10.52 3.22
N MET A 508 13.86 9.42 3.92
CA MET A 508 14.78 9.35 5.07
C MET A 508 16.24 9.41 4.61
N GLY A 509 17.13 9.88 5.47
CA GLY A 509 18.56 9.86 5.23
C GLY A 509 19.39 10.24 6.47
N ARG A 510 20.71 10.18 6.34
CA ARG A 510 21.66 10.48 7.42
C ARG A 510 22.07 11.96 7.46
N ASP A 511 21.87 12.68 6.35
CA ASP A 511 22.27 14.06 6.21
C ASP A 511 21.07 14.93 5.83
N ARG A 512 20.84 15.98 6.63
CA ARG A 512 19.79 16.97 6.39
C ARG A 512 19.89 17.70 5.05
N LYS A 513 21.05 17.66 4.40
CA LYS A 513 21.26 18.29 3.09
C LYS A 513 20.74 17.44 1.93
N THR A 514 20.52 16.16 2.16
CA THR A 514 20.17 15.19 1.11
C THR A 514 18.89 14.41 1.41
N SER A 515 18.22 14.74 2.51
CA SER A 515 17.00 14.06 2.93
C SER A 515 16.04 15.00 3.64
N VAL A 516 14.75 14.65 3.65
CA VAL A 516 13.70 15.37 4.37
C VAL A 516 13.62 14.91 5.82
N LEU A 517 13.84 13.60 6.04
CA LEU A 517 13.69 12.95 7.34
C LEU A 517 15.02 12.37 7.83
N ASN A 518 15.16 12.31 9.16
CA ASN A 518 16.24 11.58 9.81
C ASN A 518 15.91 10.08 10.00
N GLU A 519 16.81 9.34 10.69
CA GLU A 519 16.67 7.91 10.97
C GLU A 519 15.48 7.54 11.86
N HIS A 520 14.86 8.52 12.53
CA HIS A 520 13.68 8.34 13.39
C HIS A 520 12.37 8.77 12.70
N ASN A 521 12.40 9.01 11.39
CA ASN A 521 11.27 9.55 10.63
C ASN A 521 10.86 10.99 11.00
N GLN A 522 11.69 11.73 11.72
CA GLN A 522 11.45 13.14 12.05
C GLN A 522 11.84 14.05 10.90
N VAL A 523 11.02 15.04 10.60
CA VAL A 523 11.39 16.13 9.69
C VAL A 523 12.58 16.91 10.28
N TRP A 524 13.65 17.08 9.51
CA TRP A 524 14.85 17.80 9.97
C TRP A 524 14.54 19.24 10.45
N ASP A 525 13.58 19.88 9.79
CA ASP A 525 13.19 21.27 10.04
C ASP A 525 12.25 21.43 11.24
N ALA A 526 11.63 20.33 11.73
CA ALA A 526 10.75 20.32 12.90
C ALA A 526 10.72 18.93 13.54
N LYS A 527 11.54 18.71 14.57
CA LYS A 527 11.75 17.40 15.20
C LYS A 527 10.49 16.75 15.84
N ASN A 528 9.44 17.49 16.03
CA ASN A 528 8.16 16.98 16.54
C ASN A 528 7.15 16.65 15.41
N VAL A 529 7.59 16.67 14.14
CA VAL A 529 6.82 16.24 12.96
C VAL A 529 7.43 14.96 12.42
N PHE A 530 6.58 13.95 12.23
CA PHE A 530 6.98 12.61 11.74
C PHE A 530 6.24 12.27 10.46
N VAL A 531 6.94 11.63 9.51
CA VAL A 531 6.36 11.07 8.28
C VAL A 531 6.74 9.61 8.22
N THR A 532 5.77 8.69 8.16
CA THR A 532 6.02 7.25 8.31
C THR A 532 5.32 6.38 7.26
N ASP A 533 4.64 7.00 6.31
CA ASP A 533 4.06 6.31 5.14
C ASP A 533 5.06 6.20 3.98
N GLY A 534 4.58 5.90 2.78
CA GLY A 534 5.42 5.77 1.60
C GLY A 534 6.31 6.97 1.29
N ALA A 535 5.95 8.17 1.76
CA ALA A 535 6.79 9.36 1.57
C ALA A 535 8.19 9.20 2.17
N ALA A 536 8.32 8.47 3.27
CA ALA A 536 9.57 8.30 4.01
C ALA A 536 10.60 7.38 3.31
N MET A 537 10.19 6.64 2.28
CA MET A 537 11.00 5.57 1.70
C MET A 537 12.18 6.10 0.89
N THR A 538 13.34 5.45 1.06
CA THR A 538 14.61 5.84 0.41
C THR A 538 14.91 4.96 -0.81
N SER A 539 14.34 3.74 -0.88
CA SER A 539 14.29 2.86 -2.04
C SER A 539 12.96 2.12 -2.06
N SER A 540 12.63 1.41 -3.16
CA SER A 540 11.34 0.75 -3.30
C SER A 540 11.35 -0.73 -2.92
N ALA A 541 12.48 -1.42 -2.97
CA ALA A 541 12.57 -2.89 -2.98
C ALA A 541 11.63 -3.52 -4.06
N CYS A 542 11.51 -4.83 -4.15
CA CYS A 542 10.49 -5.47 -5.00
C CYS A 542 9.33 -6.08 -4.19
N GLN A 543 9.49 -6.17 -2.87
CA GLN A 543 8.45 -6.65 -1.95
C GLN A 543 7.43 -5.55 -1.69
N ASN A 544 6.16 -5.94 -1.55
CA ASN A 544 5.10 -4.99 -1.21
C ASN A 544 5.43 -4.20 0.06
N PRO A 545 5.29 -2.86 0.07
CA PRO A 545 5.89 -2.01 1.11
C PRO A 545 5.03 -1.84 2.37
N SER A 546 3.75 -2.27 2.36
CA SER A 546 2.81 -1.95 3.43
C SER A 546 3.24 -2.45 4.81
N LEU A 547 3.85 -3.65 4.89
CA LEU A 547 4.38 -4.17 6.17
C LEU A 547 5.50 -3.28 6.70
N THR A 548 6.37 -2.78 5.82
CA THR A 548 7.46 -1.87 6.16
C THR A 548 6.93 -0.51 6.63
N TYR A 549 5.88 0.04 5.98
CA TYR A 549 5.23 1.27 6.48
C TYR A 549 4.67 1.09 7.89
N MET A 550 4.02 -0.04 8.17
CA MET A 550 3.48 -0.34 9.50
C MET A 550 4.59 -0.44 10.55
N ALA A 551 5.69 -1.11 10.23
CA ALA A 551 6.85 -1.27 11.12
C ALA A 551 7.56 0.07 11.38
N LEU A 552 7.81 0.88 10.35
CA LEU A 552 8.36 2.24 10.49
C LEU A 552 7.46 3.12 11.37
N THR A 553 6.15 3.04 11.17
CA THR A 553 5.18 3.83 11.94
C THR A 553 5.16 3.41 13.41
N ALA A 554 5.13 2.11 13.69
CA ALA A 554 5.17 1.61 15.06
C ALA A 554 6.47 2.04 15.78
N ARG A 555 7.61 1.93 15.09
CA ARG A 555 8.92 2.39 15.58
C ARG A 555 8.92 3.88 15.90
N ALA A 556 8.49 4.70 14.96
CA ALA A 556 8.49 6.16 15.10
C ALA A 556 7.51 6.65 16.17
N ALA A 557 6.33 6.05 16.28
CA ALA A 557 5.33 6.42 17.29
C ALA A 557 5.81 6.11 18.71
N ASN A 558 6.45 4.95 18.90
CA ASN A 558 7.04 4.62 20.20
C ASN A 558 8.23 5.52 20.54
N PHE A 559 9.11 5.81 19.58
CA PHE A 559 10.19 6.78 19.74
C PHE A 559 9.64 8.17 20.12
N ALA A 560 8.63 8.67 19.42
CA ALA A 560 8.02 9.96 19.70
C ALA A 560 7.43 10.03 21.11
N ALA A 561 6.75 8.98 21.56
CA ALA A 561 6.19 8.90 22.91
C ALA A 561 7.29 8.93 23.99
N ASP A 562 8.41 8.25 23.76
CA ASP A 562 9.55 8.25 24.70
C ASP A 562 10.25 9.60 24.75
N GLU A 563 10.48 10.24 23.59
CA GLU A 563 11.12 11.57 23.53
C GLU A 563 10.22 12.67 24.11
N LEU A 564 8.91 12.56 23.91
CA LEU A 564 7.94 13.47 24.53
C LEU A 564 7.95 13.34 26.06
N LYS A 565 8.02 12.12 26.58
CA LYS A 565 8.12 11.85 28.03
C LYS A 565 9.41 12.41 28.64
N LYS A 566 10.51 12.41 27.88
CA LYS A 566 11.80 12.99 28.29
C LYS A 566 11.86 14.51 28.13
N GLY A 567 10.89 15.14 27.45
CA GLY A 567 10.88 16.57 27.16
C GLY A 567 11.82 16.98 26.01
N ASN A 568 12.27 16.04 25.17
CA ASN A 568 13.19 16.32 24.07
C ASN A 568 12.47 16.87 22.83
N ILE A 569 11.19 16.59 22.68
CA ILE A 569 10.31 17.09 21.60
C ILE A 569 9.03 17.72 22.14
#